data_d16e28063a1e7e8ee0c922d12f320766
#
_entry.id   d16e28063a1e7e8ee0c922d12f320766
#
_cell.length_a   1.000
_cell.length_b   1.000
_cell.length_c   1.000
_cell.angle_alpha   90.00
_cell.angle_beta   90.00
_cell.angle_gamma   90.00
#
_symmetry.space_group_name_H-M   'P 1'
#
loop_
_entity.id
_entity.type
_entity.pdbx_description
1 polymer ?
#
loop_
_entity_poly.entity_id
_entity_poly.type
_entity_poly.pdbx_seq_one_letter_code
_entity_poly.pdbx_strand_id
1 'polypeptide(L)'
;MTQIRISEAAQFLGVSDDTVRRWIETGLLSAGLDSSNRKVVDGRELAEFAQSLAAPPPDPTGGQTSARNRLVGLVTKVTSDRVMSQVEMQCGPVRIVSLMSTEAVGDLGLEPGVVAVAVVKATTVIVEAAN
;
A
#
# COMPACT_ATOMS: atom_id res chain seq x y z
N MET A 1 -2.04 23.91 6.66
CA MET A 1 -2.19 22.95 5.54
C MET A 1 -0.86 22.29 5.25
N THR A 2 -0.89 21.00 5.02
CA THR A 2 0.32 20.25 4.70
C THR A 2 0.76 20.53 3.26
N GLN A 3 2.02 20.88 3.09
CA GLN A 3 2.61 21.10 1.78
C GLN A 3 3.59 19.99 1.48
N ILE A 4 3.47 19.38 0.31
CA ILE A 4 4.28 18.24 -0.13
C ILE A 4 5.11 18.67 -1.34
N ARG A 5 6.42 18.47 -1.28
CA ARG A 5 7.29 18.75 -2.42
C ARG A 5 7.05 17.74 -3.54
N ILE A 6 7.39 18.14 -4.76
CA ILE A 6 7.20 17.29 -5.94
C ILE A 6 7.90 15.94 -5.79
N SER A 7 9.15 15.94 -5.31
CA SER A 7 9.89 14.68 -5.13
C SER A 7 9.25 13.74 -4.11
N GLU A 8 8.70 14.29 -3.03
CA GLU A 8 7.97 13.51 -2.03
C GLU A 8 6.64 12.99 -2.59
N ALA A 9 5.91 13.84 -3.31
CA ALA A 9 4.67 13.42 -3.97
C ALA A 9 4.91 12.25 -4.93
N ALA A 10 6.00 12.32 -5.69
CA ALA A 10 6.39 11.23 -6.60
C ALA A 10 6.61 9.92 -5.85
N GLN A 11 7.28 9.98 -4.70
CA GLN A 11 7.51 8.80 -3.87
C GLN A 11 6.19 8.20 -3.35
N PHE A 12 5.27 9.03 -2.86
CA PHE A 12 3.98 8.56 -2.37
C PHE A 12 3.14 7.91 -3.47
N LEU A 13 3.25 8.40 -4.70
CA LEU A 13 2.47 7.89 -5.83
C LEU A 13 3.21 6.81 -6.63
N GLY A 14 4.47 6.55 -6.30
CA GLY A 14 5.27 5.53 -7.00
C GLY A 14 5.58 5.88 -8.44
N VAL A 15 5.78 7.17 -8.74
CA VAL A 15 6.06 7.68 -10.07
C VAL A 15 7.30 8.57 -10.06
N SER A 16 7.74 9.01 -11.24
CA SER A 16 8.85 9.95 -11.36
C SER A 16 8.41 11.39 -11.06
N ASP A 17 9.38 12.24 -10.73
CA ASP A 17 9.15 13.68 -10.57
C ASP A 17 8.56 14.29 -11.85
N ASP A 18 9.04 13.84 -13.00
CA ASP A 18 8.54 14.33 -14.30
C ASP A 18 7.07 14.00 -14.52
N THR A 19 6.63 12.84 -14.04
CA THR A 19 5.21 12.45 -14.12
C THR A 19 4.36 13.40 -13.27
N VAL A 20 4.81 13.72 -12.04
CA VAL A 20 4.09 14.67 -11.17
C VAL A 20 4.05 16.05 -11.82
N ARG A 21 5.17 16.53 -12.39
CA ARG A 21 5.22 17.82 -13.10
C ARG A 21 4.25 17.86 -14.26
N ARG A 22 4.14 16.78 -15.03
CA ARG A 22 3.20 16.69 -16.15
C ARG A 22 1.76 16.78 -15.67
N TRP A 23 1.42 16.14 -14.55
CA TRP A 23 0.08 16.23 -13.98
C TRP A 23 -0.25 17.66 -13.55
N ILE A 24 0.74 18.38 -13.02
CA ILE A 24 0.57 19.80 -12.68
C ILE A 24 0.36 20.64 -13.94
N GLU A 25 1.16 20.41 -14.97
CA GLU A 25 1.05 21.14 -16.25
C GLU A 25 -0.30 20.91 -16.94
N THR A 26 -0.83 19.69 -16.86
CA THR A 26 -2.12 19.35 -17.48
C THR A 26 -3.33 19.69 -16.61
N GLY A 27 -3.12 20.22 -15.42
CA GLY A 27 -4.19 20.64 -14.52
C GLY A 27 -4.81 19.55 -13.67
N LEU A 28 -4.25 18.34 -13.66
CA LEU A 28 -4.73 17.26 -12.82
C LEU A 28 -4.37 17.46 -11.34
N LEU A 29 -3.26 18.14 -11.08
CA LEU A 29 -2.83 18.57 -9.76
C LEU A 29 -2.53 20.05 -9.79
N SER A 30 -2.83 20.76 -8.70
CA SER A 30 -2.46 22.14 -8.52
C SER A 30 -1.15 22.26 -7.75
N ALA A 31 -0.30 23.19 -8.14
CA ALA A 31 0.93 23.48 -7.42
C ALA A 31 0.91 24.92 -6.91
N GLY A 32 1.46 25.10 -5.72
CA GLY A 32 1.77 26.40 -5.16
C GLY A 32 3.25 26.53 -4.91
N LEU A 33 3.64 27.56 -4.19
CA LEU A 33 5.00 27.79 -3.78
C LEU A 33 5.07 27.84 -2.26
N ASP A 34 6.11 27.26 -1.69
CA ASP A 34 6.37 27.38 -0.25
C ASP A 34 7.10 28.70 0.06
N SER A 35 7.44 28.91 1.34
CA SER A 35 8.14 30.11 1.78
C SER A 35 9.53 30.28 1.16
N SER A 36 10.10 29.19 0.63
CA SER A 36 11.40 29.18 -0.07
C SER A 36 11.26 29.21 -1.59
N ASN A 37 10.06 29.52 -2.10
CA ASN A 37 9.76 29.62 -3.54
C ASN A 37 9.90 28.31 -4.30
N ARG A 38 9.75 27.17 -3.60
CA ARG A 38 9.76 25.83 -4.22
C ARG A 38 8.33 25.35 -4.50
N LYS A 39 8.16 24.65 -5.59
CA LYS A 39 6.86 24.07 -5.93
C LYS A 39 6.43 23.01 -4.93
N VAL A 40 5.20 23.13 -4.46
CA VAL A 40 4.59 22.18 -3.53
C VAL A 40 3.17 21.87 -3.97
N VAL A 41 2.67 20.71 -3.57
CA VAL A 41 1.29 20.27 -3.76
C VAL A 41 0.63 20.25 -2.39
N ASP A 42 -0.64 20.66 -2.31
CA ASP A 42 -1.41 20.52 -1.09
C ASP A 42 -1.61 19.04 -0.76
N GLY A 43 -1.30 18.66 0.49
CA GLY A 43 -1.38 17.27 0.93
C GLY A 43 -2.77 16.67 0.82
N ARG A 44 -3.81 17.44 1.09
CA ARG A 44 -5.19 17.00 0.94
C ARG A 44 -5.54 16.67 -0.50
N GLU A 45 -5.19 17.56 -1.42
CA GLU A 45 -5.39 17.34 -2.85
C GLU A 45 -4.62 16.12 -3.34
N LEU A 46 -3.37 15.96 -2.88
CA LEU A 46 -2.55 14.82 -3.22
C LEU A 46 -3.18 13.50 -2.73
N ALA A 47 -3.72 13.49 -1.52
CA ALA A 47 -4.39 12.31 -0.97
C ALA A 47 -5.62 11.92 -1.80
N GLU A 48 -6.43 12.89 -2.17
CA GLU A 48 -7.61 12.66 -3.03
C GLU A 48 -7.19 12.14 -4.40
N PHE A 49 -6.13 12.71 -4.96
CA PHE A 49 -5.61 12.28 -6.26
C PHE A 49 -5.05 10.85 -6.20
N ALA A 50 -4.28 10.54 -5.15
CA ALA A 50 -3.77 9.19 -4.92
C ALA A 50 -4.91 8.17 -4.84
N GLN A 51 -5.98 8.52 -4.14
CA GLN A 51 -7.16 7.67 -4.04
C GLN A 51 -7.80 7.42 -5.40
N SER A 52 -7.87 8.44 -6.25
CA SER A 52 -8.45 8.33 -7.59
C SER A 52 -7.61 7.46 -8.54
N LEU A 53 -6.30 7.39 -8.31
CA LEU A 53 -5.38 6.58 -9.11
C LEU A 53 -5.29 5.13 -8.66
N ALA A 54 -5.77 4.83 -7.44
CA ALA A 54 -5.61 3.52 -6.86
C ALA A 54 -6.27 2.44 -7.73
N ALA A 55 -5.47 1.45 -8.11
CA ALA A 55 -5.90 0.33 -8.94
C ALA A 55 -5.33 -0.96 -8.35
N PRO A 56 -5.90 -1.47 -7.24
CA PRO A 56 -5.42 -2.71 -6.64
C PRO A 56 -5.67 -3.90 -7.57
N PRO A 57 -4.87 -4.97 -7.47
CA PRO A 57 -5.13 -6.20 -8.20
C PRO A 57 -6.51 -6.76 -7.86
N PRO A 58 -7.14 -7.52 -8.77
CA PRO A 58 -8.42 -8.16 -8.47
C PRO A 58 -8.32 -9.06 -7.25
N ASP A 59 -9.32 -8.97 -6.38
CA ASP A 59 -9.40 -9.82 -5.19
C ASP A 59 -10.01 -11.17 -5.59
N PRO A 60 -9.25 -12.28 -5.45
CA PRO A 60 -9.75 -13.60 -5.87
C PRO A 60 -10.72 -14.24 -4.86
N THR A 61 -10.84 -13.70 -3.65
CA THR A 61 -11.59 -14.36 -2.59
C THR A 61 -13.05 -13.90 -2.47
N GLY A 62 -13.32 -12.62 -2.65
CA GLY A 62 -14.67 -12.06 -2.57
C GLY A 62 -15.38 -12.31 -1.24
N GLY A 63 -14.66 -12.61 -0.16
CA GLY A 63 -15.24 -12.97 1.12
C GLY A 63 -15.96 -11.83 1.81
N GLN A 64 -17.10 -12.11 2.42
CA GLN A 64 -17.80 -11.15 3.28
C GLN A 64 -17.21 -11.23 4.69
N THR A 65 -16.64 -10.13 5.16
CA THR A 65 -15.98 -10.07 6.45
C THR A 65 -16.12 -8.66 7.03
N SER A 66 -15.98 -8.58 8.35
CA SER A 66 -15.91 -7.28 9.03
C SER A 66 -14.55 -6.59 8.89
N ALA A 67 -13.54 -7.30 8.42
CA ALA A 67 -12.23 -6.70 8.17
C ALA A 67 -12.31 -5.70 7.02
N ARG A 68 -11.68 -4.54 7.18
CA ARG A 68 -11.74 -3.46 6.19
C ARG A 68 -10.47 -3.34 5.35
N ASN A 69 -9.40 -4.02 5.75
CA ASN A 69 -8.12 -3.94 5.08
C ASN A 69 -7.81 -5.26 4.37
N ARG A 70 -7.73 -5.21 3.06
CA ARG A 70 -7.46 -6.38 2.23
C ARG A 70 -6.33 -6.02 1.27
N LEU A 71 -5.23 -6.79 1.34
CA LEU A 71 -4.06 -6.57 0.50
C LEU A 71 -3.81 -7.83 -0.32
N VAL A 72 -4.07 -7.73 -1.60
CA VAL A 72 -3.84 -8.84 -2.54
C VAL A 72 -2.36 -8.84 -2.93
N GLY A 73 -1.74 -10.01 -2.90
CA GLY A 73 -0.34 -10.11 -3.27
C GLY A 73 0.11 -11.55 -3.50
N LEU A 74 1.42 -11.69 -3.57
CA LEU A 74 2.07 -12.98 -3.79
C LEU A 74 2.83 -13.41 -2.55
N VAL A 75 2.70 -14.66 -2.17
CA VAL A 75 3.55 -15.25 -1.14
C VAL A 75 4.98 -15.30 -1.67
N THR A 76 5.92 -14.78 -0.88
CA THR A 76 7.33 -14.73 -1.26
C THR A 76 8.17 -15.72 -0.47
N LYS A 77 7.79 -16.02 0.78
CA LYS A 77 8.58 -16.89 1.65
C LYS A 77 7.69 -17.51 2.73
N VAL A 78 7.93 -18.76 3.03
CA VAL A 78 7.32 -19.47 4.15
C VAL A 78 8.44 -20.10 4.98
N THR A 79 8.50 -19.77 6.25
CA THR A 79 9.46 -20.33 7.20
C THR A 79 8.67 -21.06 8.29
N SER A 80 8.89 -22.36 8.42
CA SER A 80 8.05 -23.20 9.28
C SER A 80 8.87 -24.03 10.26
N ASP A 81 8.32 -24.18 11.47
CA ASP A 81 8.64 -25.32 12.31
C ASP A 81 7.41 -26.24 12.35
N ARG A 82 7.36 -27.18 13.29
CA ARG A 82 6.25 -28.14 13.36
C ARG A 82 4.91 -27.50 13.70
N VAL A 83 4.92 -26.39 14.42
CA VAL A 83 3.71 -25.78 15.00
C VAL A 83 3.39 -24.45 14.32
N MET A 84 4.39 -23.61 14.13
CA MET A 84 4.21 -22.24 13.65
C MET A 84 4.93 -21.98 12.35
N SER A 85 4.36 -21.12 11.55
CA SER A 85 4.93 -20.67 10.30
C SER A 85 4.87 -19.15 10.20
N GLN A 86 5.92 -18.58 9.60
CA GLN A 86 5.92 -17.19 9.19
C GLN A 86 5.72 -17.15 7.68
N VAL A 87 4.69 -16.44 7.25
CA VAL A 87 4.38 -16.27 5.82
C VAL A 87 4.65 -14.82 5.45
N GLU A 88 5.44 -14.61 4.41
CA GLU A 88 5.74 -13.28 3.90
C GLU A 88 5.10 -13.13 2.54
N MET A 89 4.52 -11.95 2.32
CA MET A 89 3.85 -11.59 1.07
C MET A 89 4.37 -10.28 0.55
N GLN A 90 4.34 -10.13 -0.75
CA GLN A 90 4.57 -8.86 -1.43
C GLN A 90 3.25 -8.36 -2.01
N CYS A 91 2.73 -7.26 -1.47
CA CYS A 91 1.47 -6.64 -1.87
C CYS A 91 1.78 -5.26 -2.48
N GLY A 92 2.00 -5.23 -3.81
CA GLY A 92 2.56 -4.05 -4.45
C GLY A 92 3.94 -3.73 -3.86
N PRO A 93 4.21 -2.51 -3.42
CA PRO A 93 5.49 -2.16 -2.80
C PRO A 93 5.58 -2.52 -1.32
N VAL A 94 4.54 -3.15 -0.74
CA VAL A 94 4.44 -3.39 0.70
C VAL A 94 4.72 -4.85 1.01
N ARG A 95 5.60 -5.10 1.98
CA ARG A 95 5.87 -6.41 2.53
C ARG A 95 4.94 -6.64 3.72
N ILE A 96 4.21 -7.75 3.69
CA ILE A 96 3.33 -8.17 4.78
C ILE A 96 3.88 -9.45 5.38
N VAL A 97 3.88 -9.53 6.69
CA VAL A 97 4.34 -10.70 7.45
C VAL A 97 3.19 -11.20 8.31
N SER A 98 2.92 -12.49 8.25
CA SER A 98 1.90 -13.14 9.05
C SER A 98 2.50 -14.33 9.80
N LEU A 99 2.06 -14.54 11.02
CA LEU A 99 2.34 -15.74 11.80
C LEU A 99 1.06 -16.55 11.88
N MET A 100 1.15 -17.83 11.58
CA MET A 100 0.01 -18.74 11.64
C MET A 100 0.49 -20.15 11.96
N SER A 101 -0.43 -21.05 12.25
CA SER A 101 -0.05 -22.44 12.45
C SER A 101 0.46 -23.05 11.15
N THR A 102 1.40 -23.98 11.26
CA THR A 102 1.89 -24.73 10.11
C THR A 102 0.78 -25.56 9.48
N GLU A 103 -0.16 -26.03 10.29
CA GLU A 103 -1.37 -26.68 9.80
C GLU A 103 -2.16 -25.77 8.84
N ALA A 104 -2.35 -24.50 9.23
CA ALA A 104 -3.07 -23.53 8.39
C ALA A 104 -2.35 -23.27 7.07
N VAL A 105 -1.04 -23.21 7.08
CA VAL A 105 -0.25 -23.08 5.82
C VAL A 105 -0.53 -24.23 4.89
N GLY A 106 -0.56 -25.46 5.42
CA GLY A 106 -0.89 -26.65 4.63
C GLY A 106 -2.32 -26.62 4.09
N ASP A 107 -3.28 -26.28 4.95
CA ASP A 107 -4.70 -26.23 4.57
C ASP A 107 -4.97 -25.18 3.49
N LEU A 108 -4.30 -24.04 3.57
CA LEU A 108 -4.44 -22.96 2.60
C LEU A 108 -3.56 -23.14 1.36
N GLY A 109 -2.66 -24.09 1.37
CA GLY A 109 -1.73 -24.31 0.25
C GLY A 109 -0.78 -23.16 0.00
N LEU A 110 -0.30 -22.51 1.07
CA LEU A 110 0.58 -21.35 0.95
C LEU A 110 2.01 -21.78 0.65
N GLU A 111 2.51 -21.33 -0.48
CA GLU A 111 3.92 -21.52 -0.89
C GLU A 111 4.33 -20.35 -1.76
N PRO A 112 5.63 -20.10 -1.93
CA PRO A 112 6.10 -19.01 -2.79
C PRO A 112 5.47 -19.07 -4.18
N GLY A 113 4.95 -17.92 -4.64
CA GLY A 113 4.29 -17.79 -5.94
C GLY A 113 2.78 -17.89 -5.90
N VAL A 114 2.19 -18.29 -4.79
CA VAL A 114 0.72 -18.38 -4.64
C VAL A 114 0.15 -16.98 -4.41
N VAL A 115 -0.96 -16.69 -5.09
CA VAL A 115 -1.74 -15.47 -4.84
C VAL A 115 -2.51 -15.64 -3.53
N ALA A 116 -2.42 -14.65 -2.66
CA ALA A 116 -3.11 -14.65 -1.39
C ALA A 116 -3.58 -13.25 -1.04
N VAL A 117 -4.45 -13.15 -0.05
CA VAL A 117 -4.97 -11.87 0.43
C VAL A 117 -4.67 -11.76 1.93
N ALA A 118 -3.94 -10.72 2.29
CA ALA A 118 -3.75 -10.38 3.70
C ALA A 118 -4.95 -9.56 4.16
N VAL A 119 -5.62 -10.03 5.20
CA VAL A 119 -6.85 -9.43 5.72
C VAL A 119 -6.57 -8.93 7.12
N VAL A 120 -6.80 -7.64 7.38
CA VAL A 120 -6.53 -7.03 8.68
C VAL A 120 -7.75 -6.28 9.18
N LYS A 121 -8.23 -6.64 10.36
CA LYS A 121 -9.36 -5.89 10.97
C LYS A 121 -8.91 -4.47 11.31
N ALA A 122 -9.82 -3.52 11.11
CA ALA A 122 -9.56 -2.11 11.41
C ALA A 122 -9.10 -1.91 12.85
N THR A 123 -9.61 -2.72 13.78
CA THR A 123 -9.27 -2.62 15.20
C THR A 123 -7.82 -2.98 15.53
N THR A 124 -7.10 -3.64 14.61
CA THR A 124 -5.70 -4.03 14.82
C THR A 124 -4.70 -3.21 14.02
N VAL A 125 -5.18 -2.25 13.22
CA VAL A 125 -4.31 -1.36 12.44
C VAL A 125 -3.84 -0.22 13.35
N ILE A 126 -2.52 -0.07 13.45
CA ILE A 126 -1.87 1.00 14.20
C ILE A 126 -1.43 2.05 13.21
N VAL A 127 -1.70 3.32 13.50
CA VAL A 127 -1.30 4.45 12.66
C VAL A 127 -0.34 5.33 13.44
N GLU A 128 0.78 5.63 12.83
CA GLU A 128 1.75 6.59 13.34
C GLU A 128 1.73 7.82 12.45
N ALA A 129 1.85 8.99 13.07
CA ALA A 129 1.94 10.24 12.32
C ALA A 129 3.41 10.58 12.03
N ALA A 130 3.64 11.15 10.86
CA ALA A 130 4.95 11.67 10.47
C ALA A 130 5.10 13.08 11.02
N ASN A 131 5.86 13.25 12.10
CA ASN A 131 6.10 14.55 12.74
C ASN A 131 7.56 14.93 12.67
#